data_1d1a4d64c1d6d9dd4e3d14cb8bc47ceb
#
_entry.id   1d1a4d64c1d6d9dd4e3d14cb8bc47ceb
#
_cell.length_a   1.000
_cell.length_b   1.000
_cell.length_c   1.000
_cell.angle_alpha   90.00
_cell.angle_beta   90.00
_cell.angle_gamma   90.00
#
_symmetry.space_group_name_H-M   'P 1'
#
loop_
_entity.id
_entity.type
_entity.pdbx_description
1 polymer ?
#
loop_
_entity_poly.entity_id
_entity_poly.type
_entity_poly.pdbx_seq_one_letter_code
_entity_poly.pdbx_strand_id
1 'polypeptide(L)'
;MAKDGKHIIHAGGVFPNPLLNREGGAAASTLPGTVGFFSTTDKFTASVAGAEAAIKYVANKDYLRCLSVDDAIAANELVIGIHPLPGMFLNVRAAAGTYTKGQPVAVANGRVTAVVADAVVFAYIEEDKSVTAVAGDLIRVVFK
;
A
#
# COMPACT_ATOMS: atom_id res chain seq x y z
N MET A 1 -9.72 12.17 -9.91
CA MET A 1 -8.59 12.82 -9.18
C MET A 1 -8.67 12.43 -7.73
N ALA A 2 -7.57 11.97 -7.15
CA ALA A 2 -7.55 11.55 -5.76
C ALA A 2 -7.91 12.73 -4.83
N LYS A 3 -8.79 12.50 -3.87
CA LYS A 3 -9.27 13.54 -2.93
C LYS A 3 -8.15 14.06 -2.02
N ASP A 4 -7.18 13.22 -1.72
CA ASP A 4 -6.00 13.52 -0.91
C ASP A 4 -4.84 14.16 -1.70
N GLY A 5 -5.04 14.43 -3.01
CA GLY A 5 -4.02 15.00 -3.89
C GLY A 5 -2.94 14.04 -4.35
N LYS A 6 -3.06 12.75 -4.04
CA LYS A 6 -2.07 11.73 -4.42
C LYS A 6 -2.53 10.96 -5.67
N HIS A 7 -1.66 10.84 -6.66
CA HIS A 7 -1.98 10.28 -7.98
C HIS A 7 -1.11 9.09 -8.38
N ILE A 8 -0.11 8.75 -7.56
CA ILE A 8 0.85 7.67 -7.83
C ILE A 8 1.06 6.83 -6.56
N ILE A 9 1.54 5.62 -6.74
CA ILE A 9 1.88 4.73 -5.62
C ILE A 9 3.35 4.87 -5.24
N HIS A 10 4.30 4.76 -6.19
CA HIS A 10 5.71 5.02 -5.91
C HIS A 10 5.92 6.53 -5.79
N ALA A 11 6.17 7.01 -4.57
CA ALA A 11 6.16 8.44 -4.23
C ALA A 11 7.56 9.06 -4.09
N GLY A 12 8.60 8.32 -4.41
CA GLY A 12 9.99 8.78 -4.33
C GLY A 12 10.89 7.84 -3.52
N GLY A 13 12.01 8.34 -3.07
CA GLY A 13 13.03 7.55 -2.40
C GLY A 13 13.81 6.65 -3.37
N VAL A 14 14.23 5.48 -2.88
CA VAL A 14 14.92 4.49 -3.72
C VAL A 14 14.00 3.98 -4.81
N PHE A 15 14.48 4.00 -6.04
CA PHE A 15 13.79 3.43 -7.20
C PHE A 15 14.65 2.31 -7.79
N PRO A 16 14.33 1.03 -7.49
CA PRO A 16 15.06 -0.10 -8.07
C PRO A 16 14.88 -0.15 -9.58
N ASN A 17 15.93 -0.49 -10.30
CA ASN A 17 15.88 -0.69 -11.75
C ASN A 17 16.41 -2.09 -12.10
N PRO A 18 15.56 -3.04 -12.52
CA PRO A 18 14.11 -2.91 -12.69
C PRO A 18 13.35 -2.82 -11.34
N LEU A 19 12.18 -2.22 -11.37
CA LEU A 19 11.27 -2.20 -10.23
C LEU A 19 10.87 -3.64 -9.86
N LEU A 20 10.98 -3.97 -8.57
CA LEU A 20 10.61 -5.30 -8.08
C LEU A 20 9.09 -5.42 -7.97
N ASN A 21 8.51 -6.02 -8.99
CA ASN A 21 7.08 -6.26 -9.07
C ASN A 21 6.77 -7.75 -9.04
N ARG A 22 5.58 -8.08 -8.56
CA ARG A 22 4.95 -9.37 -8.77
C ARG A 22 3.55 -9.16 -9.33
N GLU A 23 3.16 -10.00 -10.28
CA GLU A 23 1.87 -9.94 -10.95
C GLU A 23 0.98 -11.11 -10.53
N GLY A 24 -0.33 -10.89 -10.51
CA GLY A 24 -1.33 -11.91 -10.24
C GLY A 24 -2.73 -11.32 -10.29
N GLY A 25 -3.75 -12.16 -10.26
CA GLY A 25 -5.14 -11.68 -10.24
C GLY A 25 -5.54 -11.13 -8.87
N ALA A 26 -6.42 -10.15 -8.82
CA ALA A 26 -7.02 -9.71 -7.57
C ALA A 26 -7.93 -10.79 -6.99
N ALA A 27 -7.82 -11.11 -5.70
CA ALA A 27 -8.74 -12.02 -5.02
C ALA A 27 -10.14 -11.40 -4.86
N ALA A 28 -10.18 -10.09 -4.67
CA ALA A 28 -11.39 -9.28 -4.58
C ALA A 28 -11.11 -7.90 -5.17
N SER A 29 -12.15 -7.06 -5.28
CA SER A 29 -11.95 -5.66 -5.71
C SER A 29 -10.89 -4.97 -4.84
N THR A 30 -9.85 -4.46 -5.49
CA THR A 30 -8.64 -3.94 -4.83
C THR A 30 -8.36 -2.52 -5.29
N LEU A 31 -8.28 -1.58 -4.35
CA LEU A 31 -7.81 -0.22 -4.65
C LEU A 31 -6.27 -0.19 -4.72
N PRO A 32 -5.69 0.55 -5.66
CA PRO A 32 -4.26 0.86 -5.62
C PRO A 32 -3.83 1.44 -4.27
N GLY A 33 -2.65 1.08 -3.79
CA GLY A 33 -2.17 1.44 -2.46
C GLY A 33 -2.58 0.46 -1.34
N THR A 34 -3.39 -0.55 -1.63
CA THR A 34 -3.71 -1.62 -0.69
C THR A 34 -2.47 -2.45 -0.39
N VAL A 35 -2.23 -2.72 0.89
CA VAL A 35 -1.17 -3.63 1.34
C VAL A 35 -1.71 -5.06 1.36
N GLY A 36 -0.99 -5.97 0.74
CA GLY A 36 -1.43 -7.36 0.63
C GLY A 36 -0.29 -8.33 0.36
N PHE A 37 -0.64 -9.53 0.01
CA PHE A 37 0.29 -10.61 -0.34
C PHE A 37 -0.34 -11.48 -1.45
N PHE A 38 0.50 -12.25 -2.13
CA PHE A 38 0.01 -13.24 -3.09
C PHE A 38 -0.22 -14.57 -2.38
N SER A 39 -1.46 -15.04 -2.42
CA SER A 39 -1.90 -16.28 -1.78
C SER A 39 -1.36 -17.54 -2.49
N THR A 40 -1.64 -18.71 -1.93
CA THR A 40 -1.30 -20.00 -2.53
C THR A 40 -2.03 -20.26 -3.87
N THR A 41 -3.08 -19.50 -4.17
CA THR A 41 -3.79 -19.52 -5.45
C THR A 41 -3.28 -18.44 -6.42
N ASP A 42 -2.13 -17.84 -6.13
CA ASP A 42 -1.48 -16.78 -6.90
C ASP A 42 -2.34 -15.52 -7.08
N LYS A 43 -3.21 -15.27 -6.12
CA LYS A 43 -4.06 -14.08 -6.12
C LYS A 43 -3.62 -13.07 -5.07
N PHE A 44 -3.60 -11.80 -5.45
CA PHE A 44 -3.37 -10.70 -4.54
C PHE A 44 -4.51 -10.57 -3.54
N THR A 45 -4.20 -10.73 -2.27
CA THR A 45 -5.14 -10.70 -1.16
C THR A 45 -4.73 -9.62 -0.18
N ALA A 46 -5.67 -8.77 0.24
CA ALA A 46 -5.39 -7.74 1.23
C ALA A 46 -4.93 -8.38 2.55
N SER A 47 -3.87 -7.83 3.14
CA SER A 47 -3.36 -8.29 4.43
C SER A 47 -4.34 -7.94 5.54
N VAL A 48 -4.74 -8.92 6.35
CA VAL A 48 -5.71 -8.71 7.44
C VAL A 48 -5.05 -8.01 8.62
N ALA A 49 -3.89 -8.52 9.08
CA ALA A 49 -3.24 -8.02 10.29
C ALA A 49 -1.71 -7.78 10.11
N GLY A 50 -1.19 -7.90 8.91
CA GLY A 50 0.24 -7.74 8.63
C GLY A 50 1.13 -8.88 9.14
N ALA A 51 0.56 -9.87 9.79
CA ALA A 51 1.29 -10.98 10.43
C ALA A 51 1.39 -12.23 9.56
N GLU A 52 0.82 -12.23 8.35
CA GLU A 52 0.92 -13.36 7.43
C GLU A 52 2.39 -13.62 7.07
N ALA A 53 2.80 -14.89 7.01
CA ALA A 53 4.18 -15.29 6.73
C ALA A 53 4.66 -14.96 5.30
N ALA A 54 3.75 -14.50 4.43
CA ALA A 54 4.06 -14.13 3.05
C ALA A 54 4.72 -12.74 2.96
N ILE A 55 5.51 -12.53 1.92
CA ILE A 55 6.03 -11.20 1.57
C ILE A 55 4.86 -10.24 1.31
N LYS A 56 4.93 -9.05 1.88
CA LYS A 56 3.96 -7.99 1.65
C LYS A 56 4.30 -7.20 0.40
N TYR A 57 3.27 -6.85 -0.35
CA TYR A 57 3.32 -6.01 -1.54
C TYR A 57 2.34 -4.86 -1.39
N VAL A 58 2.57 -3.79 -2.13
CA VAL A 58 1.62 -2.68 -2.26
C VAL A 58 1.06 -2.71 -3.69
N ALA A 59 -0.26 -2.78 -3.83
CA ALA A 59 -0.91 -2.80 -5.14
C ALA A 59 -0.64 -1.49 -5.87
N ASN A 60 -0.09 -1.57 -7.10
CA ASN A 60 0.06 -0.41 -7.97
C ASN A 60 -1.25 -0.12 -8.70
N LYS A 61 -1.39 1.09 -9.23
CA LYS A 61 -2.47 1.41 -10.16
C LYS A 61 -2.28 0.66 -11.48
N ASP A 62 -3.36 0.37 -12.16
CA ASP A 62 -3.30 -0.26 -13.48
C ASP A 62 -2.91 0.78 -14.55
N TYR A 63 -1.61 1.05 -14.65
CA TYR A 63 -1.06 1.98 -15.63
C TYR A 63 -1.12 1.44 -17.06
N LEU A 64 -1.25 0.12 -17.25
CA LEU A 64 -1.37 -0.51 -18.58
C LEU A 64 -2.69 -0.16 -19.24
N ARG A 65 -3.75 0.01 -18.45
CA ARG A 65 -5.07 0.46 -18.91
C ARG A 65 -5.32 1.96 -18.65
N CYS A 66 -4.28 2.71 -18.27
CA CYS A 66 -4.35 4.15 -17.97
C CYS A 66 -5.35 4.50 -16.85
N LEU A 67 -5.56 3.59 -15.89
CA LEU A 67 -6.43 3.82 -14.74
C LEU A 67 -5.72 4.66 -13.67
N SER A 68 -6.53 5.34 -12.85
CA SER A 68 -6.04 6.17 -11.75
C SER A 68 -5.87 5.38 -10.45
N VAL A 69 -5.35 6.01 -9.41
CA VAL A 69 -5.27 5.42 -8.07
C VAL A 69 -6.64 5.22 -7.42
N ASP A 70 -7.68 5.90 -7.92
CA ASP A 70 -9.04 5.80 -7.40
C ASP A 70 -9.88 4.74 -8.15
N ASP A 71 -9.35 4.19 -9.24
CA ASP A 71 -10.02 3.13 -9.99
C ASP A 71 -9.68 1.78 -9.38
N ALA A 72 -10.70 1.11 -8.84
CA ALA A 72 -10.54 -0.22 -8.26
C ALA A 72 -10.22 -1.25 -9.34
N ILE A 73 -9.27 -2.13 -9.05
CA ILE A 73 -8.98 -3.33 -9.85
C ILE A 73 -10.03 -4.37 -9.48
N ALA A 74 -10.83 -4.81 -10.45
CA ALA A 74 -11.88 -5.79 -10.21
C ALA A 74 -11.31 -7.17 -9.84
N ALA A 75 -12.12 -8.00 -9.20
CA ALA A 75 -11.74 -9.38 -8.89
C ALA A 75 -11.31 -10.12 -10.17
N ASN A 76 -10.25 -10.89 -10.07
CA ASN A 76 -9.56 -11.63 -11.14
C ASN A 76 -8.82 -10.76 -12.19
N GLU A 77 -8.93 -9.44 -12.12
CA GLU A 77 -8.12 -8.55 -12.96
C GLU A 77 -6.68 -8.46 -12.45
N LEU A 78 -5.77 -8.08 -13.34
CA LEU A 78 -4.34 -8.02 -13.05
C LEU A 78 -4.02 -6.99 -11.96
N VAL A 79 -3.36 -7.45 -10.91
CA VAL A 79 -2.68 -6.61 -9.90
C VAL A 79 -1.18 -6.71 -10.10
N ILE A 80 -0.52 -5.55 -10.13
CA ILE A 80 0.93 -5.46 -10.06
C ILE A 80 1.27 -5.02 -8.63
N GLY A 81 1.86 -5.93 -7.85
CA GLY A 81 2.29 -5.66 -6.49
C GLY A 81 3.73 -5.16 -6.48
N ILE A 82 3.95 -3.98 -5.90
CA ILE A 82 5.30 -3.42 -5.68
C ILE A 82 5.88 -4.06 -4.44
N HIS A 83 7.06 -4.66 -4.55
CA HIS A 83 7.81 -5.17 -3.39
C HIS A 83 8.51 -3.99 -2.69
N PRO A 84 8.13 -3.63 -1.46
CA PRO A 84 8.77 -2.54 -0.75
C PRO A 84 10.22 -2.89 -0.38
N LEU A 85 11.12 -1.96 -0.63
CA LEU A 85 12.53 -2.04 -0.22
C LEU A 85 12.87 -0.88 0.72
N PRO A 86 13.88 -1.04 1.60
CA PRO A 86 14.35 0.07 2.43
C PRO A 86 14.69 1.30 1.59
N GLY A 87 14.20 2.45 2.04
CA GLY A 87 14.37 3.74 1.35
C GLY A 87 13.34 4.05 0.28
N MET A 88 12.43 3.16 -0.06
CA MET A 88 11.32 3.46 -0.97
C MET A 88 10.24 4.27 -0.26
N PHE A 89 9.68 5.26 -0.96
CA PHE A 89 8.50 6.01 -0.55
C PHE A 89 7.30 5.51 -1.35
N LEU A 90 6.30 4.96 -0.67
CA LEU A 90 5.07 4.53 -1.30
C LEU A 90 3.87 5.28 -0.70
N ASN A 91 2.88 5.57 -1.54
CA ASN A 91 1.56 6.00 -1.09
C ASN A 91 0.71 4.76 -0.83
N VAL A 92 0.26 4.59 0.41
CA VAL A 92 -0.51 3.42 0.83
C VAL A 92 -1.85 3.85 1.40
N ARG A 93 -2.86 3.00 1.29
CA ARG A 93 -4.18 3.28 1.87
C ARG A 93 -4.08 3.27 3.39
N ALA A 94 -4.72 4.22 4.03
CA ALA A 94 -4.73 4.39 5.48
C ALA A 94 -6.11 4.09 6.09
N ALA A 95 -6.12 3.64 7.34
CA ALA A 95 -7.29 3.72 8.19
C ALA A 95 -7.54 5.17 8.61
N ALA A 96 -8.74 5.48 9.08
CA ALA A 96 -9.02 6.80 9.64
C ALA A 96 -8.12 7.07 10.85
N GLY A 97 -7.53 8.26 10.90
CA GLY A 97 -6.62 8.64 12.00
C GLY A 97 -5.73 9.80 11.64
N THR A 98 -5.00 10.30 12.64
CA THR A 98 -3.98 11.35 12.45
C THR A 98 -2.61 10.72 12.44
N TYR A 99 -1.82 11.04 11.42
CA TYR A 99 -0.50 10.49 11.17
C TYR A 99 0.55 11.60 11.14
N THR A 100 1.65 11.38 11.83
CA THR A 100 2.77 12.32 11.92
C THR A 100 4.05 11.70 11.42
N LYS A 101 4.95 12.52 10.87
CA LYS A 101 6.25 12.09 10.33
C LYS A 101 7.02 11.24 11.34
N GLY A 102 7.56 10.12 10.87
CA GLY A 102 8.33 9.18 11.68
C GLY A 102 7.50 8.20 12.52
N GLN A 103 6.18 8.36 12.56
CA GLN A 103 5.30 7.44 13.28
C GLN A 103 5.35 6.05 12.65
N PRO A 104 5.58 4.97 13.43
CA PRO A 104 5.46 3.61 12.92
C PRO A 104 4.00 3.28 12.64
N VAL A 105 3.77 2.50 11.57
CA VAL A 105 2.44 2.01 11.20
C VAL A 105 2.47 0.50 10.99
N ALA A 106 1.37 -0.13 11.35
CA ALA A 106 1.08 -1.54 11.12
C ALA A 106 0.04 -1.69 10.00
N VAL A 107 -0.30 -2.92 9.64
CA VAL A 107 -1.32 -3.20 8.63
C VAL A 107 -2.58 -3.77 9.28
N ALA A 108 -3.73 -3.26 8.87
CA ALA A 108 -5.03 -3.82 9.19
C ALA A 108 -5.96 -3.73 7.98
N ASN A 109 -6.49 -4.86 7.53
CA ASN A 109 -7.42 -4.96 6.40
C ASN A 109 -6.93 -4.22 5.14
N GLY A 110 -5.67 -4.45 4.77
CA GLY A 110 -5.05 -3.86 3.58
C GLY A 110 -4.67 -2.39 3.71
N ARG A 111 -4.85 -1.77 4.87
CA ARG A 111 -4.55 -0.37 5.15
C ARG A 111 -3.50 -0.24 6.24
N VAL A 112 -2.77 0.85 6.22
CA VAL A 112 -1.90 1.16 7.36
C VAL A 112 -2.70 1.84 8.46
N THR A 113 -2.30 1.55 9.70
CA THR A 113 -2.92 2.09 10.92
C THR A 113 -1.82 2.34 11.96
N ALA A 114 -2.13 3.12 12.99
CA ALA A 114 -1.21 3.28 14.11
C ALA A 114 -0.87 1.92 14.73
N VAL A 115 0.38 1.75 15.14
CA VAL A 115 0.84 0.53 15.81
C VAL A 115 0.15 0.41 17.17
N VAL A 116 -0.48 -0.74 17.41
CA VAL A 116 -0.97 -1.15 18.73
C VAL A 116 0.00 -2.18 19.32
N ALA A 117 -0.15 -2.51 20.62
CA ALA A 117 0.71 -3.50 21.28
C ALA A 117 0.82 -4.81 20.46
N ASP A 118 2.03 -5.32 20.34
CA ASP A 118 2.39 -6.56 19.63
C ASP A 118 2.15 -6.56 18.10
N ALA A 119 1.78 -5.43 17.51
CA ALA A 119 1.63 -5.32 16.06
C ALA A 119 3.00 -5.24 15.36
N VAL A 120 3.09 -5.90 14.21
CA VAL A 120 4.29 -5.84 13.37
C VAL A 120 4.35 -4.47 12.68
N VAL A 121 5.46 -3.76 12.86
CA VAL A 121 5.69 -2.49 12.13
C VAL A 121 5.90 -2.80 10.65
N PHE A 122 5.09 -2.18 9.81
CA PHE A 122 5.16 -2.34 8.35
C PHE A 122 6.02 -1.25 7.71
N ALA A 123 5.82 0.00 8.12
CA ALA A 123 6.49 1.16 7.56
C ALA A 123 6.45 2.34 8.54
N TYR A 124 6.97 3.47 8.13
CA TYR A 124 6.98 4.72 8.90
C TYR A 124 6.38 5.85 8.06
N ILE A 125 5.64 6.74 8.70
CA ILE A 125 5.04 7.90 8.02
C ILE A 125 6.14 8.84 7.49
N GLU A 126 6.00 9.25 6.24
CA GLU A 126 6.93 10.20 5.56
C GLU A 126 6.17 11.40 4.97
N GLU A 127 5.11 11.82 5.61
CA GLU A 127 4.41 13.07 5.29
C GLU A 127 5.16 14.27 5.84
N ASP A 128 5.17 15.38 5.10
CA ASP A 128 5.89 16.59 5.53
C ASP A 128 5.18 17.32 6.69
N LYS A 129 3.85 17.15 6.75
CA LYS A 129 2.98 17.72 7.79
C LYS A 129 2.14 16.61 8.42
N SER A 130 1.62 16.85 9.61
CA SER A 130 0.61 15.98 10.20
C SER A 130 -0.62 15.91 9.28
N VAL A 131 -1.09 14.71 9.00
CA VAL A 131 -2.23 14.43 8.11
C VAL A 131 -3.33 13.74 8.89
N THR A 132 -4.55 14.25 8.80
CA THR A 132 -5.74 13.55 9.28
C THR A 132 -6.40 12.86 8.09
N ALA A 133 -6.26 11.55 8.04
CA ALA A 133 -6.81 10.72 6.97
C ALA A 133 -8.20 10.21 7.32
N VAL A 134 -9.08 10.16 6.34
CA VAL A 134 -10.27 9.32 6.39
C VAL A 134 -9.94 7.92 5.88
N ALA A 135 -10.77 6.93 6.22
CA ALA A 135 -10.52 5.56 5.80
C ALA A 135 -10.44 5.43 4.27
N GLY A 136 -9.32 4.93 3.79
CA GLY A 136 -9.05 4.77 2.36
C GLY A 136 -8.24 5.89 1.71
N ASP A 137 -7.93 6.97 2.40
CA ASP A 137 -6.99 7.97 1.89
C ASP A 137 -5.59 7.37 1.68
N LEU A 138 -4.84 7.93 0.74
CA LEU A 138 -3.44 7.60 0.54
C LEU A 138 -2.55 8.45 1.45
N ILE A 139 -1.63 7.82 2.15
CA ILE A 139 -0.57 8.50 2.89
C ILE A 139 0.79 7.99 2.45
N ARG A 140 1.79 8.88 2.48
CA ARG A 140 3.15 8.53 2.11
C ARG A 140 3.88 7.88 3.29
N VAL A 141 4.46 6.72 3.03
CA VAL A 141 5.28 5.98 3.99
C VAL A 141 6.67 5.70 3.43
N VAL A 142 7.63 5.47 4.31
CA VAL A 142 8.97 5.00 3.98
C VAL A 142 9.23 3.65 4.63
N PHE A 143 9.98 2.80 3.96
CA PHE A 143 10.44 1.50 4.46
C PHE A 143 11.88 1.64 4.97
N LYS A 144 12.18 1.03 6.11
CA LYS A 144 13.52 1.05 6.74
C LYS A 144 14.10 -0.35 6.83
#